data_ffcc980a967aec1ba97d01043f0543d4
#
_entry.id   ffcc980a967aec1ba97d01043f0543d4
#
_cell.length_a   1.000
_cell.length_b   1.000
_cell.length_c   1.000
_cell.angle_alpha   90.00
_cell.angle_beta   90.00
_cell.angle_gamma   90.00
#
_symmetry.space_group_name_H-M   'P 1'
#
loop_
_entity.id
_entity.type
_entity.pdbx_description
1 polymer ?
#
loop_
_entity_poly.entity_id
_entity_poly.type
_entity_poly.pdbx_seq_one_letter_code
_entity_poly.pdbx_strand_id
1 'polypeptide(L)'
;MDKSLRTYRRKAFIPGFRPGMVPMGIINKMYRKGVVAEEAYRTASKACFDYIETEKLTTVGDMIPSQKQQPLDFDNDTEYEFVFEVGIAPEVQISLSKKDKVTKYTIRVEDKMREGYRSNFLRRFGRLVDVEKVEKEEALDVTLEQGDTKIEEAYVGLIGMSDEDRAPFVGKKVGDTMEVDVTKLYKTPSQRASVLGVKEAELEGMDPNYRLTITKIRKFAEPELNEEFFKTAFPDGGIKTAEEFEQYVTRQIEGDLARESGFLFSIDVRKFLLKKAALVMPEAFLKNWLYTINEGKFTMEQIEKDFAQFVDMMCWNLIQKHFVSEMKLEVTPEEAKNEAKAMAAQQFAYYGMNQVNDETLENYAQSILGNKEENRKIYDRLFERKVIDAVTPQITVVEKEISADDFGKLAQEAQ
;
A
#
# COMPACT_ATOMS: atom_id res chain seq x y z
N MET A 1 -34.19 33.41 -11.57
CA MET A 1 -34.46 34.30 -10.42
C MET A 1 -35.79 34.00 -9.73
N ASP A 2 -36.98 34.22 -10.36
CA ASP A 2 -38.29 34.01 -9.71
C ASP A 2 -38.50 32.57 -9.19
N LYS A 3 -38.04 31.59 -9.94
CA LYS A 3 -38.15 30.18 -9.53
C LYS A 3 -37.32 29.91 -8.27
N SER A 4 -36.14 30.47 -8.17
CA SER A 4 -35.24 30.33 -7.04
C SER A 4 -35.79 31.05 -5.80
N LEU A 5 -36.29 32.27 -5.93
CA LEU A 5 -36.96 32.98 -4.84
C LEU A 5 -38.20 32.24 -4.33
N ARG A 6 -39.00 31.60 -5.21
CA ARG A 6 -40.11 30.72 -4.78
C ARG A 6 -39.62 29.49 -4.01
N THR A 7 -38.45 28.94 -4.37
CA THR A 7 -37.84 27.81 -3.65
C THR A 7 -37.37 28.25 -2.28
N TYR A 8 -36.70 29.41 -2.18
CA TYR A 8 -36.32 30.00 -0.88
C TYR A 8 -37.55 30.27 0.00
N ARG A 9 -38.66 30.83 -0.58
CA ARG A 9 -39.91 31.03 0.14
C ARG A 9 -40.42 29.75 0.83
N ARG A 10 -40.34 28.60 0.16
CA ARG A 10 -40.78 27.31 0.70
C ARG A 10 -39.93 26.84 1.87
N LYS A 11 -38.64 27.14 1.87
CA LYS A 11 -37.68 26.73 2.88
C LYS A 11 -37.45 27.75 4.00
N ALA A 12 -37.76 28.99 3.77
CA ALA A 12 -37.52 30.09 4.71
C ALA A 12 -38.32 29.91 6.00
N PHE A 13 -37.63 29.94 7.11
CA PHE A 13 -38.25 30.04 8.43
C PHE A 13 -38.10 31.46 8.94
N ILE A 14 -39.23 32.21 8.97
CA ILE A 14 -39.24 33.59 9.44
C ILE A 14 -40.25 33.70 10.61
N PRO A 15 -39.84 34.17 11.79
CA PRO A 15 -40.73 34.31 12.92
C PRO A 15 -41.99 35.10 12.56
N GLY A 16 -43.16 34.60 12.94
CA GLY A 16 -44.46 35.21 12.59
C GLY A 16 -45.11 34.74 11.31
N PHE A 17 -44.42 33.88 10.50
CA PHE A 17 -45.00 33.33 9.27
C PHE A 17 -44.88 31.81 9.25
N ARG A 18 -45.92 31.14 8.75
CA ARG A 18 -45.89 29.72 8.48
C ARG A 18 -44.94 29.45 7.30
N PRO A 19 -44.07 28.38 7.34
CA PRO A 19 -43.21 28.00 6.23
C PRO A 19 -43.96 27.95 4.90
N GLY A 20 -43.43 28.59 3.85
CA GLY A 20 -44.04 28.69 2.53
C GLY A 20 -45.12 29.77 2.38
N MET A 21 -45.55 30.45 3.46
CA MET A 21 -46.58 31.49 3.42
C MET A 21 -46.04 32.93 3.62
N VAL A 22 -44.72 33.07 3.65
CA VAL A 22 -44.07 34.39 3.75
C VAL A 22 -44.40 35.22 2.52
N PRO A 23 -44.82 36.49 2.65
CA PRO A 23 -45.07 37.39 1.52
C PRO A 23 -43.81 37.54 0.64
N MET A 24 -43.97 37.50 -0.70
CA MET A 24 -42.82 37.60 -1.62
C MET A 24 -42.03 38.89 -1.47
N GLY A 25 -42.67 40.01 -1.05
CA GLY A 25 -41.97 41.25 -0.75
C GLY A 25 -40.92 41.12 0.36
N ILE A 26 -41.22 40.35 1.41
CA ILE A 26 -40.27 40.06 2.49
C ILE A 26 -39.18 39.17 2.01
N ILE A 27 -39.50 38.11 1.25
CA ILE A 27 -38.51 37.17 0.65
C ILE A 27 -37.58 37.96 -0.29
N ASN A 28 -38.12 38.82 -1.15
CA ASN A 28 -37.30 39.65 -2.02
C ASN A 28 -36.34 40.53 -1.22
N LYS A 29 -36.84 41.23 -0.19
CA LYS A 29 -36.00 42.11 0.62
C LYS A 29 -34.86 41.35 1.33
N MET A 30 -35.12 40.14 1.79
CA MET A 30 -34.15 39.39 2.58
C MET A 30 -33.18 38.52 1.73
N TYR A 31 -33.66 37.96 0.62
CA TYR A 31 -32.92 36.92 -0.11
C TYR A 31 -32.56 37.30 -1.54
N ARG A 32 -33.14 38.42 -2.12
CA ARG A 32 -32.90 38.77 -3.52
C ARG A 32 -31.44 38.92 -3.86
N LYS A 33 -30.66 39.62 -3.04
CA LYS A 33 -29.24 39.87 -3.27
C LYS A 33 -28.47 38.54 -3.35
N GLY A 34 -28.66 37.64 -2.38
CA GLY A 34 -28.00 36.30 -2.38
C GLY A 34 -28.43 35.43 -3.54
N VAL A 35 -29.74 35.47 -3.91
CA VAL A 35 -30.27 34.71 -5.06
C VAL A 35 -29.73 35.24 -6.38
N VAL A 36 -29.64 36.58 -6.54
CA VAL A 36 -29.05 37.19 -7.75
C VAL A 36 -27.58 36.81 -7.86
N ALA A 37 -26.81 36.90 -6.76
CA ALA A 37 -25.40 36.52 -6.73
C ALA A 37 -25.19 35.03 -7.11
N GLU A 38 -25.97 34.12 -6.51
CA GLU A 38 -25.92 32.68 -6.79
C GLU A 38 -26.26 32.37 -8.25
N GLU A 39 -27.33 32.92 -8.78
CA GLU A 39 -27.77 32.69 -10.16
C GLU A 39 -26.81 33.29 -11.18
N ALA A 40 -26.28 34.51 -10.92
CA ALA A 40 -25.31 35.16 -11.77
C ALA A 40 -24.01 34.37 -11.83
N TYR A 41 -23.49 33.97 -10.65
CA TYR A 41 -22.29 33.10 -10.56
C TYR A 41 -22.50 31.77 -11.29
N ARG A 42 -23.64 31.10 -11.07
CA ARG A 42 -23.96 29.83 -11.72
C ARG A 42 -24.03 29.97 -13.25
N THR A 43 -24.60 31.07 -13.72
CA THR A 43 -24.72 31.34 -15.16
C THR A 43 -23.35 31.61 -15.78
N ALA A 44 -22.53 32.43 -15.12
CA ALA A 44 -21.18 32.73 -15.58
C ALA A 44 -20.28 31.49 -15.56
N SER A 45 -20.34 30.70 -14.47
CA SER A 45 -19.57 29.43 -14.37
C SER A 45 -19.98 28.47 -15.48
N LYS A 46 -21.29 28.32 -15.74
CA LYS A 46 -21.77 27.45 -16.82
C LYS A 46 -21.27 27.94 -18.18
N ALA A 47 -21.32 29.22 -18.46
CA ALA A 47 -20.83 29.78 -19.73
C ALA A 47 -19.32 29.52 -19.92
N CYS A 48 -18.54 29.59 -18.84
CA CYS A 48 -17.11 29.26 -18.88
C CYS A 48 -16.86 27.76 -19.15
N PHE A 49 -17.63 26.87 -18.53
CA PHE A 49 -17.56 25.43 -18.82
C PHE A 49 -17.95 25.13 -20.27
N ASP A 50 -19.07 25.71 -20.75
CA ASP A 50 -19.54 25.53 -22.12
C ASP A 50 -18.47 26.02 -23.12
N TYR A 51 -17.75 27.11 -22.82
CA TYR A 51 -16.62 27.60 -23.62
C TYR A 51 -15.45 26.62 -23.64
N ILE A 52 -15.02 26.12 -22.47
CA ILE A 52 -13.94 25.15 -22.36
C ILE A 52 -14.25 23.88 -23.20
N GLU A 53 -15.50 23.42 -23.14
CA GLU A 53 -15.96 22.24 -23.90
C GLU A 53 -16.00 22.53 -25.41
N THR A 54 -16.52 23.70 -25.83
CA THR A 54 -16.64 24.11 -27.22
C THR A 54 -15.26 24.24 -27.87
N GLU A 55 -14.33 24.89 -27.18
CA GLU A 55 -12.93 25.05 -27.64
C GLU A 55 -12.07 23.80 -27.43
N LYS A 56 -12.64 22.74 -26.85
CA LYS A 56 -11.95 21.46 -26.56
C LYS A 56 -10.65 21.64 -25.77
N LEU A 57 -10.66 22.58 -24.83
CA LEU A 57 -9.51 22.86 -24.00
C LEU A 57 -9.33 21.74 -22.98
N THR A 58 -8.16 21.13 -22.94
CA THR A 58 -7.81 20.20 -21.85
C THR A 58 -7.36 21.02 -20.65
N THR A 59 -8.04 20.81 -19.53
CA THR A 59 -7.76 21.57 -18.29
C THR A 59 -7.09 20.71 -17.23
N VAL A 60 -6.34 21.34 -16.33
CA VAL A 60 -5.77 20.76 -15.13
C VAL A 60 -6.28 21.53 -13.91
N GLY A 61 -6.75 20.79 -12.90
CA GLY A 61 -7.48 21.36 -11.78
C GLY A 61 -8.88 21.84 -12.16
N ASP A 62 -9.62 22.29 -11.18
CA ASP A 62 -10.94 22.89 -11.38
C ASP A 62 -10.81 24.38 -11.66
N MET A 63 -11.82 24.93 -12.33
CA MET A 63 -11.96 26.37 -12.48
C MET A 63 -12.17 27.03 -11.12
N ILE A 64 -11.40 28.04 -10.80
CA ILE A 64 -11.50 28.82 -9.56
C ILE A 64 -11.81 30.30 -9.82
N PRO A 65 -12.49 31.01 -8.88
CA PRO A 65 -12.62 32.45 -8.96
C PRO A 65 -11.24 33.10 -8.94
N SER A 66 -11.03 34.11 -9.82
CA SER A 66 -9.77 34.82 -9.84
C SER A 66 -9.62 35.76 -8.64
N GLN A 67 -8.42 35.89 -8.14
CA GLN A 67 -8.09 36.90 -7.13
C GLN A 67 -8.21 38.35 -7.68
N LYS A 68 -8.27 38.51 -9.00
CA LYS A 68 -8.48 39.80 -9.69
C LYS A 68 -9.94 40.16 -9.78
N GLN A 69 -10.88 39.35 -9.27
CA GLN A 69 -12.30 39.63 -9.26
C GLN A 69 -12.57 40.94 -8.54
N GLN A 70 -13.17 41.88 -9.26
CA GLN A 70 -13.64 43.14 -8.65
C GLN A 70 -14.88 42.88 -7.79
N PRO A 71 -15.10 43.67 -6.73
CA PRO A 71 -16.33 43.59 -5.95
C PRO A 71 -17.57 43.85 -6.84
N LEU A 72 -18.59 42.99 -6.69
CA LEU A 72 -19.83 43.05 -7.45
C LEU A 72 -20.95 43.67 -6.59
N ASP A 73 -21.67 44.66 -7.10
CA ASP A 73 -22.83 45.26 -6.44
C ASP A 73 -24.13 44.64 -6.97
N PHE A 74 -24.61 43.61 -6.29
CA PHE A 74 -25.86 42.93 -6.63
C PHE A 74 -27.13 43.68 -6.26
N ASP A 75 -26.99 44.86 -5.64
CA ASP A 75 -28.14 45.72 -5.29
C ASP A 75 -28.42 46.77 -6.40
N ASN A 76 -27.37 47.31 -7.02
CA ASN A 76 -27.49 48.46 -7.93
C ASN A 76 -27.12 48.09 -9.37
N ASP A 77 -26.23 47.12 -9.59
CA ASP A 77 -25.80 46.75 -10.95
C ASP A 77 -26.79 45.80 -11.62
N THR A 78 -26.88 45.90 -12.94
CA THR A 78 -27.66 45.01 -13.81
C THR A 78 -26.80 44.10 -14.67
N GLU A 79 -25.51 44.40 -14.78
CA GLU A 79 -24.50 43.64 -15.50
C GLU A 79 -23.36 43.26 -14.53
N TYR A 80 -22.90 42.03 -14.63
CA TYR A 80 -21.87 41.47 -13.73
C TYR A 80 -20.77 40.87 -14.54
N GLU A 81 -19.52 41.23 -14.23
CA GLU A 81 -18.32 40.64 -14.80
C GLU A 81 -17.68 39.65 -13.80
N PHE A 82 -17.65 38.40 -14.18
CA PHE A 82 -16.98 37.33 -13.38
C PHE A 82 -15.66 36.97 -14.02
N VAL A 83 -14.63 36.89 -13.22
CA VAL A 83 -13.28 36.48 -13.66
C VAL A 83 -12.94 35.15 -13.04
N PHE A 84 -12.68 34.18 -13.90
CA PHE A 84 -12.25 32.83 -13.49
C PHE A 84 -10.82 32.56 -13.96
N GLU A 85 -10.13 31.73 -13.21
CA GLU A 85 -8.82 31.15 -13.58
C GLU A 85 -8.99 29.69 -13.90
N VAL A 86 -8.40 29.28 -15.02
CA VAL A 86 -8.42 27.90 -15.52
C VAL A 86 -7.00 27.49 -15.88
N GLY A 87 -6.54 26.37 -15.36
CA GLY A 87 -5.27 25.78 -15.77
C GLY A 87 -5.41 25.04 -17.10
N ILE A 88 -4.64 25.45 -18.10
CA ILE A 88 -4.59 24.72 -19.38
C ILE A 88 -3.51 23.65 -19.31
N ALA A 89 -3.89 22.41 -19.63
CA ALA A 89 -2.96 21.30 -19.72
C ALA A 89 -2.02 21.49 -20.92
N PRO A 90 -0.71 21.24 -20.76
CA PRO A 90 0.19 21.18 -21.90
C PRO A 90 -0.19 20.02 -22.82
N GLU A 91 0.00 20.20 -24.12
CA GLU A 91 -0.14 19.13 -25.09
C GLU A 91 0.98 18.11 -24.93
N VAL A 92 0.62 16.83 -24.86
CA VAL A 92 1.60 15.73 -24.75
C VAL A 92 2.10 15.37 -26.13
N GLN A 93 3.38 15.62 -26.41
CA GLN A 93 4.03 15.28 -27.67
C GLN A 93 5.24 14.38 -27.36
N ILE A 94 5.06 13.06 -27.48
CA ILE A 94 6.10 12.07 -27.22
C ILE A 94 6.31 11.22 -28.48
N SER A 95 7.53 11.22 -28.99
CA SER A 95 7.93 10.32 -30.07
C SER A 95 8.95 9.31 -29.53
N LEU A 96 8.59 8.03 -29.53
CA LEU A 96 9.43 6.93 -29.07
C LEU A 96 10.21 6.32 -30.22
N SER A 97 11.39 5.84 -29.93
CA SER A 97 12.27 5.18 -30.92
C SER A 97 13.23 4.20 -30.27
N LYS A 98 13.85 3.34 -31.04
CA LYS A 98 14.90 2.43 -30.58
C LYS A 98 16.19 3.11 -30.09
N LYS A 99 16.31 4.43 -30.24
CA LYS A 99 17.40 5.22 -29.64
C LYS A 99 17.16 5.48 -28.15
N ASP A 100 15.92 5.41 -27.72
CA ASP A 100 15.51 5.56 -26.34
C ASP A 100 15.83 4.29 -25.55
N LYS A 101 16.57 4.43 -24.46
CA LYS A 101 17.08 3.29 -23.71
C LYS A 101 16.60 3.37 -22.27
N VAL A 102 16.05 2.27 -21.75
CA VAL A 102 15.73 2.10 -20.34
C VAL A 102 16.37 0.80 -19.86
N THR A 103 16.99 0.83 -18.69
CA THR A 103 17.65 -0.35 -18.12
C THR A 103 16.64 -1.21 -17.38
N LYS A 104 16.69 -2.52 -17.64
CA LYS A 104 15.99 -3.53 -16.84
C LYS A 104 17.02 -4.39 -16.13
N TYR A 105 16.89 -4.53 -14.83
CA TYR A 105 17.85 -5.29 -14.04
C TYR A 105 17.42 -6.75 -13.93
N THR A 106 18.34 -7.68 -14.13
CA THR A 106 18.18 -9.10 -13.82
C THR A 106 18.94 -9.39 -12.54
N ILE A 107 18.22 -9.71 -11.48
CA ILE A 107 18.81 -9.94 -10.17
C ILE A 107 19.33 -11.40 -10.13
N ARG A 108 20.60 -11.54 -9.78
CA ARG A 108 21.23 -12.86 -9.72
C ARG A 108 20.73 -13.64 -8.51
N VAL A 109 20.35 -14.89 -8.73
CA VAL A 109 20.01 -15.82 -7.64
C VAL A 109 21.30 -16.30 -6.96
N GLU A 110 21.47 -15.93 -5.71
CA GLU A 110 22.63 -16.31 -4.88
C GLU A 110 22.35 -17.56 -4.06
N ASP A 111 23.42 -18.31 -3.71
CA ASP A 111 23.28 -19.54 -2.93
C ASP A 111 22.64 -19.30 -1.56
N LYS A 112 22.97 -18.18 -0.91
CA LYS A 112 22.35 -17.75 0.35
C LYS A 112 20.82 -17.60 0.24
N MET A 113 20.33 -17.15 -0.90
CA MET A 113 18.88 -17.04 -1.16
C MET A 113 18.25 -18.42 -1.27
N ARG A 114 18.91 -19.34 -1.98
CA ARG A 114 18.46 -20.74 -2.11
C ARG A 114 18.40 -21.42 -0.74
N GLU A 115 19.46 -21.28 0.06
CA GLU A 115 19.52 -21.82 1.42
C GLU A 115 18.42 -21.25 2.32
N GLY A 116 18.23 -19.93 2.28
CA GLY A 116 17.19 -19.25 3.05
C GLY A 116 15.77 -19.68 2.67
N TYR A 117 15.47 -19.74 1.37
CA TYR A 117 14.17 -20.19 0.87
C TYR A 117 13.93 -21.66 1.23
N ARG A 118 14.93 -22.53 0.98
CA ARG A 118 14.90 -23.95 1.32
C ARG A 118 14.62 -24.16 2.81
N SER A 119 15.40 -23.55 3.68
CA SER A 119 15.23 -23.67 5.14
C SER A 119 13.83 -23.18 5.57
N ASN A 120 13.36 -22.03 5.07
CA ASN A 120 12.03 -21.53 5.38
C ASN A 120 10.92 -22.46 4.89
N PHE A 121 11.10 -23.08 3.72
CA PHE A 121 10.14 -24.05 3.19
C PHE A 121 10.12 -25.32 4.04
N LEU A 122 11.28 -25.89 4.33
CA LEU A 122 11.41 -27.15 5.11
C LEU A 122 10.91 -26.99 6.54
N ARG A 123 11.07 -25.81 7.15
CA ARG A 123 10.54 -25.54 8.50
C ARG A 123 9.03 -25.76 8.62
N ARG A 124 8.27 -25.63 7.55
CA ARG A 124 6.81 -25.87 7.57
C ARG A 124 6.45 -27.34 7.73
N PHE A 125 7.36 -28.23 7.38
CA PHE A 125 7.17 -29.69 7.39
C PHE A 125 8.06 -30.40 8.40
N GLY A 126 8.89 -29.64 9.12
CA GLY A 126 9.74 -30.18 10.16
C GLY A 126 8.96 -30.55 11.42
N ARG A 127 9.58 -31.33 12.26
CA ARG A 127 9.01 -31.78 13.53
C ARG A 127 10.01 -31.62 14.69
N LEU A 128 9.47 -31.45 15.86
CA LEU A 128 10.28 -31.51 17.09
C LEU A 128 10.58 -32.97 17.39
N VAL A 129 11.85 -33.30 17.56
CA VAL A 129 12.34 -34.64 17.97
C VAL A 129 13.04 -34.51 19.30
N ASP A 130 12.85 -35.53 20.15
CA ASP A 130 13.51 -35.56 21.44
C ASP A 130 15.01 -35.91 21.24
N VAL A 131 15.85 -35.17 21.95
CA VAL A 131 17.30 -35.34 21.95
C VAL A 131 17.81 -35.39 23.40
N GLU A 132 18.95 -36.02 23.63
CA GLU A 132 19.48 -36.25 24.98
C GLU A 132 20.26 -35.04 25.53
N LYS A 133 20.74 -34.15 24.66
CA LYS A 133 21.67 -33.09 25.03
C LYS A 133 21.40 -31.83 24.23
N VAL A 134 21.57 -30.67 24.89
CA VAL A 134 21.54 -29.36 24.25
C VAL A 134 22.82 -29.13 23.45
N GLU A 135 22.70 -28.93 22.15
CA GLU A 135 23.82 -28.60 21.27
C GLU A 135 23.89 -27.09 20.96
N LYS A 136 22.77 -26.48 20.61
CA LYS A 136 22.77 -25.08 20.19
C LYS A 136 21.44 -24.34 20.41
N GLU A 137 20.37 -24.69 19.70
CA GLU A 137 19.14 -23.92 19.63
C GLU A 137 17.89 -24.77 19.91
N GLU A 138 18.03 -25.76 20.74
CA GLU A 138 16.97 -26.65 21.12
C GLU A 138 15.87 -25.93 21.92
N ALA A 139 14.70 -26.52 21.96
CA ALA A 139 13.62 -26.16 22.86
C ALA A 139 13.61 -27.06 24.06
N LEU A 140 13.42 -26.49 25.24
CA LEU A 140 13.45 -27.24 26.51
C LEU A 140 12.08 -27.22 27.15
N ASP A 141 11.57 -28.34 27.57
CA ASP A 141 10.54 -28.39 28.59
C ASP A 141 11.26 -28.49 29.94
N VAL A 142 10.87 -27.64 30.86
CA VAL A 142 11.56 -27.50 32.13
C VAL A 142 10.57 -27.42 33.30
N THR A 143 11.01 -27.79 34.46
CA THR A 143 10.34 -27.50 35.73
C THR A 143 11.07 -26.33 36.38
N LEU A 144 10.34 -25.31 36.82
CA LEU A 144 10.85 -24.16 37.57
C LEU A 144 10.37 -24.26 39.01
N GLU A 145 11.31 -24.20 39.97
CA GLU A 145 11.01 -24.33 41.41
C GLU A 145 11.58 -23.13 42.20
N GLN A 146 10.76 -22.58 43.11
CA GLN A 146 11.18 -21.52 44.03
C GLN A 146 10.38 -21.65 45.34
N GLY A 147 11.03 -22.01 46.43
CA GLY A 147 10.34 -22.32 47.69
C GLY A 147 9.27 -23.41 47.53
N ASP A 148 8.04 -23.11 47.86
CA ASP A 148 6.91 -24.02 47.69
C ASP A 148 6.25 -23.94 46.28
N THR A 149 6.72 -23.04 45.46
CA THR A 149 6.19 -22.86 44.08
C THR A 149 6.88 -23.80 43.13
N LYS A 150 6.11 -24.61 42.40
CA LYS A 150 6.57 -25.49 41.37
C LYS A 150 5.76 -25.33 40.11
N ILE A 151 6.41 -24.99 39.01
CA ILE A 151 5.83 -24.84 37.67
C ILE A 151 6.34 -25.96 36.80
N GLU A 152 5.45 -26.85 36.47
CA GLU A 152 5.75 -27.99 35.60
C GLU A 152 5.47 -27.60 34.13
N GLU A 153 6.22 -28.21 33.20
CA GLU A 153 6.06 -28.03 31.75
C GLU A 153 6.24 -26.57 31.24
N ALA A 154 7.09 -25.79 31.92
CA ALA A 154 7.47 -24.49 31.40
C ALA A 154 8.33 -24.68 30.13
N TYR A 155 8.11 -23.81 29.13
CA TYR A 155 8.83 -23.89 27.85
C TYR A 155 9.96 -22.86 27.79
N VAL A 156 11.17 -23.29 27.46
CA VAL A 156 12.33 -22.43 27.22
C VAL A 156 12.85 -22.67 25.82
N GLY A 157 12.65 -21.70 24.93
CA GLY A 157 13.19 -21.72 23.56
C GLY A 157 14.58 -21.09 23.52
N LEU A 158 15.61 -21.84 23.17
CA LEU A 158 16.98 -21.33 23.05
C LEU A 158 17.21 -20.59 21.73
N ILE A 159 16.33 -20.79 20.75
CA ILE A 159 16.37 -20.05 19.49
C ILE A 159 16.12 -18.56 19.74
N GLY A 160 16.96 -17.70 19.16
CA GLY A 160 16.84 -16.24 19.33
C GLY A 160 17.38 -15.70 20.65
N MET A 161 17.88 -16.54 21.56
CA MET A 161 18.65 -16.07 22.70
C MET A 161 20.05 -15.58 22.28
N SER A 162 20.58 -14.62 23.02
CA SER A 162 21.98 -14.22 22.86
C SER A 162 22.92 -15.39 23.18
N ASP A 163 24.13 -15.38 22.61
CA ASP A 163 25.11 -16.42 22.90
C ASP A 163 25.46 -16.49 24.39
N GLU A 164 25.42 -15.34 25.08
CA GLU A 164 25.68 -15.26 26.52
C GLU A 164 24.57 -15.89 27.35
N ASP A 165 23.29 -15.61 27.04
CA ASP A 165 22.12 -16.18 27.74
C ASP A 165 21.99 -17.70 27.47
N ARG A 166 22.40 -18.14 26.31
CA ARG A 166 22.33 -19.53 25.86
C ARG A 166 23.47 -20.43 26.39
N ALA A 167 24.67 -19.86 26.57
CA ALA A 167 25.88 -20.60 26.98
C ALA A 167 25.67 -21.51 28.19
N PRO A 168 24.93 -21.14 29.24
CA PRO A 168 24.73 -22.03 30.42
C PRO A 168 23.96 -23.31 30.10
N PHE A 169 23.17 -23.34 29.02
CA PHE A 169 22.36 -24.49 28.60
C PHE A 169 23.14 -25.46 27.71
N VAL A 170 24.13 -24.96 26.97
CA VAL A 170 24.89 -25.79 26.03
C VAL A 170 25.59 -26.93 26.77
N GLY A 171 25.39 -28.14 26.29
CA GLY A 171 25.95 -29.35 26.87
C GLY A 171 25.12 -29.99 27.98
N LYS A 172 24.07 -29.36 28.46
CA LYS A 172 23.17 -29.92 29.47
C LYS A 172 22.35 -31.08 28.89
N LYS A 173 21.92 -31.97 29.79
CA LYS A 173 21.13 -33.16 29.46
C LYS A 173 19.78 -33.13 30.18
N VAL A 174 18.89 -34.02 29.78
CA VAL A 174 17.64 -34.27 30.52
C VAL A 174 17.96 -34.69 31.95
N GLY A 175 17.30 -34.07 32.94
CA GLY A 175 17.55 -34.27 34.37
C GLY A 175 18.55 -33.29 34.99
N ASP A 176 19.30 -32.53 34.19
CA ASP A 176 20.22 -31.52 34.72
C ASP A 176 19.43 -30.36 35.35
N THR A 177 20.01 -29.84 36.45
CA THR A 177 19.45 -28.69 37.18
C THR A 177 20.40 -27.50 37.14
N MET A 178 19.84 -26.27 37.20
CA MET A 178 20.60 -25.03 37.27
C MET A 178 19.77 -23.90 37.87
N GLU A 179 20.43 -22.90 38.43
CA GLU A 179 19.78 -21.67 38.84
C GLU A 179 19.67 -20.74 37.61
N VAL A 180 18.49 -20.16 37.42
CA VAL A 180 18.21 -19.27 36.31
C VAL A 180 17.46 -18.02 36.75
N ASP A 181 17.75 -16.92 36.07
CA ASP A 181 16.97 -15.69 36.19
C ASP A 181 15.89 -15.70 35.10
N VAL A 182 14.62 -15.79 35.49
CA VAL A 182 13.48 -15.84 34.55
C VAL A 182 13.33 -14.57 33.72
N THR A 183 13.94 -13.44 34.13
CA THR A 183 13.93 -12.22 33.34
C THR A 183 14.83 -12.31 32.10
N LYS A 184 15.85 -13.17 32.16
CA LYS A 184 16.74 -13.49 31.03
C LYS A 184 16.12 -14.50 30.08
N LEU A 185 15.33 -15.44 30.62
CA LEU A 185 14.64 -16.46 29.83
C LEU A 185 13.43 -15.87 29.06
N TYR A 186 12.65 -15.04 29.75
CA TYR A 186 11.41 -14.47 29.23
C TYR A 186 11.48 -12.93 29.26
N LYS A 187 11.83 -12.33 28.13
CA LYS A 187 12.18 -10.91 28.04
C LYS A 187 11.00 -9.95 28.30
N THR A 188 9.77 -10.38 27.99
CA THR A 188 8.60 -9.53 28.19
C THR A 188 7.85 -9.85 29.48
N PRO A 189 7.28 -8.85 30.17
CA PRO A 189 6.44 -9.08 31.36
C PRO A 189 5.30 -10.06 31.11
N SER A 190 4.65 -9.95 29.95
CA SER A 190 3.54 -10.83 29.56
C SER A 190 3.97 -12.31 29.47
N GLN A 191 5.13 -12.60 28.86
CA GLN A 191 5.67 -13.95 28.80
C GLN A 191 5.96 -14.48 30.21
N ARG A 192 6.60 -13.68 31.07
CA ARG A 192 6.88 -14.07 32.46
C ARG A 192 5.60 -14.37 33.23
N ALA A 193 4.63 -13.49 33.17
CA ALA A 193 3.34 -13.67 33.85
C ALA A 193 2.64 -14.95 33.37
N SER A 194 2.64 -15.21 32.07
CA SER A 194 2.04 -16.41 31.48
C SER A 194 2.70 -17.69 31.96
N VAL A 195 4.05 -17.74 31.96
CA VAL A 195 4.80 -18.94 32.40
C VAL A 195 4.69 -19.16 33.89
N LEU A 196 4.77 -18.09 34.69
CA LEU A 196 4.69 -18.18 36.14
C LEU A 196 3.23 -18.34 36.66
N GLY A 197 2.22 -18.23 35.79
CA GLY A 197 0.83 -18.36 36.13
C GLY A 197 0.30 -17.22 37.02
N VAL A 198 0.90 -16.02 36.90
CA VAL A 198 0.59 -14.83 37.68
C VAL A 198 0.13 -13.67 36.77
N LYS A 199 -0.40 -12.59 37.36
CA LYS A 199 -0.69 -11.37 36.61
C LYS A 199 0.57 -10.52 36.46
N GLU A 200 0.68 -9.75 35.36
CA GLU A 200 1.84 -8.85 35.14
C GLU A 200 2.11 -7.91 36.33
N ALA A 201 1.08 -7.41 36.97
CA ALA A 201 1.20 -6.55 38.16
C ALA A 201 1.79 -7.25 39.37
N GLU A 202 1.73 -8.58 39.45
CA GLU A 202 2.26 -9.39 40.56
C GLU A 202 3.75 -9.70 40.35
N LEU A 203 4.31 -9.46 39.16
CA LEU A 203 5.74 -9.65 38.89
C LEU A 203 6.62 -8.63 39.61
N GLU A 204 6.05 -7.48 40.00
CA GLU A 204 6.79 -6.42 40.69
C GLU A 204 7.11 -6.88 42.14
N GLY A 205 8.40 -7.03 42.42
CA GLY A 205 8.87 -7.50 43.73
C GLY A 205 9.05 -9.02 43.87
N MET A 206 8.74 -9.82 42.84
CA MET A 206 9.06 -11.26 42.84
C MET A 206 10.56 -11.47 42.64
N ASP A 207 11.12 -12.43 43.39
CA ASP A 207 12.50 -12.87 43.15
C ASP A 207 12.58 -13.56 41.78
N PRO A 208 13.44 -13.12 40.85
CA PRO A 208 13.53 -13.70 39.52
C PRO A 208 14.28 -15.03 39.45
N ASN A 209 14.91 -15.48 40.56
CA ASN A 209 15.76 -16.64 40.56
C ASN A 209 15.00 -17.94 40.84
N TYR A 210 15.03 -18.85 39.92
CA TYR A 210 14.38 -20.17 40.01
C TYR A 210 15.39 -21.30 39.78
N ARG A 211 15.15 -22.40 40.43
CA ARG A 211 15.83 -23.66 40.09
C ARG A 211 15.12 -24.27 38.89
N LEU A 212 15.84 -24.41 37.80
CA LEU A 212 15.36 -25.01 36.55
C LEU A 212 15.85 -26.45 36.48
N THR A 213 14.94 -27.39 36.22
CA THR A 213 15.25 -28.79 35.90
C THR A 213 14.78 -29.08 34.48
N ILE A 214 15.67 -29.58 33.62
CA ILE A 214 15.36 -29.96 32.24
C ILE A 214 14.61 -31.29 32.24
N THR A 215 13.36 -31.29 31.74
CA THR A 215 12.53 -32.50 31.66
C THR A 215 12.55 -33.12 30.27
N LYS A 216 12.62 -32.29 29.20
CA LYS A 216 12.80 -32.73 27.81
C LYS A 216 13.65 -31.74 27.05
N ILE A 217 14.37 -32.23 26.08
CA ILE A 217 15.13 -31.44 25.12
C ILE A 217 14.61 -31.81 23.73
N ARG A 218 14.11 -30.80 23.00
CA ARG A 218 13.55 -31.02 21.67
C ARG A 218 14.31 -30.21 20.65
N LYS A 219 14.75 -30.87 19.60
CA LYS A 219 15.40 -30.26 18.45
C LYS A 219 14.42 -30.20 17.30
N PHE A 220 14.38 -29.06 16.64
CA PHE A 220 13.68 -28.97 15.38
C PHE A 220 14.48 -29.74 14.31
N ALA A 221 13.91 -30.83 13.81
CA ALA A 221 14.48 -31.61 12.73
C ALA A 221 13.80 -31.24 11.41
N GLU A 222 14.61 -30.80 10.45
CA GLU A 222 14.12 -30.64 9.08
C GLU A 222 13.70 -32.02 8.54
N PRO A 223 12.68 -32.07 7.67
CA PRO A 223 12.26 -33.32 7.06
C PRO A 223 13.35 -33.82 6.12
N GLU A 224 13.52 -35.13 6.05
CA GLU A 224 14.31 -35.74 4.99
C GLU A 224 13.63 -35.59 3.65
N LEU A 225 14.38 -35.26 2.60
CA LEU A 225 13.86 -35.11 1.23
C LEU A 225 13.59 -36.49 0.60
N ASN A 226 12.62 -37.19 1.17
CA ASN A 226 12.18 -38.51 0.75
C ASN A 226 10.79 -38.49 0.08
N GLU A 227 10.34 -39.63 -0.39
CA GLU A 227 9.06 -39.78 -1.09
C GLU A 227 7.85 -39.32 -0.24
N GLU A 228 7.88 -39.58 1.07
CA GLU A 228 6.83 -39.20 2.01
C GLU A 228 6.74 -37.67 2.15
N PHE A 229 7.89 -37.00 2.27
CA PHE A 229 7.97 -35.54 2.27
C PHE A 229 7.39 -34.95 0.99
N PHE A 230 7.80 -35.43 -0.20
CA PHE A 230 7.33 -34.87 -1.46
C PHE A 230 5.84 -35.10 -1.67
N LYS A 231 5.27 -36.23 -1.25
CA LYS A 231 3.83 -36.47 -1.27
C LYS A 231 3.05 -35.49 -0.37
N THR A 232 3.64 -35.13 0.77
CA THR A 232 3.00 -34.24 1.74
C THR A 232 3.14 -32.77 1.30
N ALA A 233 4.33 -32.37 0.86
CA ALA A 233 4.63 -31.01 0.48
C ALA A 233 4.05 -30.63 -0.90
N PHE A 234 3.94 -31.62 -1.80
CA PHE A 234 3.45 -31.45 -3.17
C PHE A 234 2.40 -32.52 -3.53
N PRO A 235 1.19 -32.42 -2.97
CA PRO A 235 0.15 -33.46 -3.15
C PRO A 235 -0.33 -33.62 -4.59
N ASP A 236 -0.11 -32.62 -5.44
CA ASP A 236 -0.34 -32.66 -6.88
C ASP A 236 0.67 -33.52 -7.65
N GLY A 237 1.72 -33.99 -6.98
CA GLY A 237 2.77 -34.84 -7.56
C GLY A 237 3.72 -34.12 -8.53
N GLY A 238 3.73 -32.80 -8.51
CA GLY A 238 4.57 -31.96 -9.37
C GLY A 238 6.08 -32.07 -9.08
N ILE A 239 6.46 -32.47 -7.86
CA ILE A 239 7.86 -32.59 -7.40
C ILE A 239 7.99 -33.89 -6.63
N LYS A 240 9.02 -34.69 -6.99
CA LYS A 240 9.21 -36.04 -6.45
C LYS A 240 10.65 -36.33 -6.02
N THR A 241 11.58 -35.50 -6.42
CA THR A 241 13.01 -35.68 -6.14
C THR A 241 13.63 -34.42 -5.54
N ALA A 242 14.75 -34.58 -4.83
CA ALA A 242 15.51 -33.47 -4.29
C ALA A 242 16.00 -32.51 -5.37
N GLU A 243 16.36 -33.03 -6.56
CA GLU A 243 16.79 -32.21 -7.69
C GLU A 243 15.64 -31.36 -8.24
N GLU A 244 14.44 -31.92 -8.41
CA GLU A 244 13.24 -31.19 -8.81
C GLU A 244 12.86 -30.12 -7.77
N PHE A 245 13.08 -30.41 -6.49
CA PHE A 245 12.85 -29.46 -5.41
C PHE A 245 13.83 -28.28 -5.47
N GLU A 246 15.12 -28.50 -5.70
CA GLU A 246 16.09 -27.40 -5.88
C GLU A 246 15.77 -26.55 -7.11
N GLN A 247 15.30 -27.16 -8.19
CA GLN A 247 14.82 -26.43 -9.36
C GLN A 247 13.55 -25.61 -9.04
N TYR A 248 12.66 -26.17 -8.23
CA TYR A 248 11.47 -25.44 -7.77
C TYR A 248 11.86 -24.23 -6.92
N VAL A 249 12.76 -24.40 -5.93
CA VAL A 249 13.28 -23.31 -5.10
C VAL A 249 13.85 -22.20 -5.97
N THR A 250 14.70 -22.57 -6.94
CA THR A 250 15.32 -21.60 -7.87
C THR A 250 14.26 -20.84 -8.67
N ARG A 251 13.28 -21.54 -9.25
CA ARG A 251 12.20 -20.91 -10.02
C ARG A 251 11.33 -19.97 -9.17
N GLN A 252 11.07 -20.31 -7.90
CA GLN A 252 10.31 -19.43 -7.02
C GLN A 252 11.09 -18.13 -6.75
N ILE A 253 12.37 -18.24 -6.43
CA ILE A 253 13.23 -17.06 -6.22
C ILE A 253 13.33 -16.22 -7.49
N GLU A 254 13.57 -16.83 -8.65
CA GLU A 254 13.61 -16.13 -9.94
C GLU A 254 12.30 -15.40 -10.23
N GLY A 255 11.16 -16.02 -9.92
CA GLY A 255 9.85 -15.41 -10.08
C GLY A 255 9.64 -14.19 -9.16
N ASP A 256 10.08 -14.27 -7.92
CA ASP A 256 10.01 -13.17 -6.97
C ASP A 256 10.91 -12.01 -7.41
N LEU A 257 12.17 -12.29 -7.73
CA LEU A 257 13.13 -11.32 -8.21
C LEU A 257 12.73 -10.67 -9.54
N ALA A 258 12.09 -11.43 -10.45
CA ALA A 258 11.57 -10.91 -11.70
C ALA A 258 10.42 -9.91 -11.45
N ARG A 259 9.56 -10.13 -10.43
CA ARG A 259 8.52 -9.18 -10.04
C ARG A 259 9.11 -7.88 -9.48
N GLU A 260 10.11 -7.98 -8.61
CA GLU A 260 10.81 -6.81 -8.06
C GLU A 260 11.51 -6.01 -9.17
N SER A 261 12.24 -6.70 -10.04
CA SER A 261 12.88 -6.09 -11.22
C SER A 261 11.85 -5.42 -12.15
N GLY A 262 10.72 -6.08 -12.40
CA GLY A 262 9.63 -5.54 -13.21
C GLY A 262 9.03 -4.28 -12.60
N PHE A 263 8.88 -4.24 -11.27
CA PHE A 263 8.39 -3.06 -10.56
C PHE A 263 9.35 -1.86 -10.72
N LEU A 264 10.65 -2.06 -10.47
CA LEU A 264 11.66 -1.00 -10.68
C LEU A 264 11.72 -0.54 -12.14
N PHE A 265 11.65 -1.48 -13.08
CA PHE A 265 11.61 -1.16 -14.49
C PHE A 265 10.40 -0.28 -14.86
N SER A 266 9.24 -0.54 -14.27
CA SER A 266 8.04 0.29 -14.46
C SER A 266 8.25 1.72 -13.97
N ILE A 267 8.90 1.89 -12.81
CA ILE A 267 9.27 3.21 -12.28
C ILE A 267 10.24 3.91 -13.24
N ASP A 268 11.25 3.21 -13.74
CA ASP A 268 12.26 3.78 -14.64
C ASP A 268 11.66 4.17 -15.99
N VAL A 269 10.74 3.38 -16.55
CA VAL A 269 9.99 3.74 -17.77
C VAL A 269 9.14 4.98 -17.53
N ARG A 270 8.46 5.06 -16.39
CA ARG A 270 7.68 6.24 -16.01
C ARG A 270 8.57 7.49 -15.90
N LYS A 271 9.68 7.41 -15.16
CA LYS A 271 10.67 8.52 -15.05
C LYS A 271 11.22 8.93 -16.40
N PHE A 272 11.51 7.96 -17.26
CA PHE A 272 11.95 8.20 -18.63
C PHE A 272 10.90 8.97 -19.44
N LEU A 273 9.63 8.54 -19.39
CA LEU A 273 8.53 9.20 -20.13
C LEU A 273 8.27 10.61 -19.62
N LEU A 274 8.26 10.82 -18.30
CA LEU A 274 8.14 12.15 -17.70
C LEU A 274 9.25 13.10 -18.18
N LYS A 275 10.50 12.63 -18.16
CA LYS A 275 11.63 13.40 -18.64
C LYS A 275 11.56 13.69 -20.14
N LYS A 276 11.09 12.72 -20.92
CA LYS A 276 11.00 12.86 -22.39
C LYS A 276 9.85 13.78 -22.80
N ALA A 277 8.71 13.73 -22.11
CA ALA A 277 7.58 14.61 -22.34
C ALA A 277 7.89 16.07 -21.99
N ALA A 278 8.69 16.28 -20.94
CA ALA A 278 9.12 17.58 -20.43
C ALA A 278 7.95 18.60 -20.35
N LEU A 279 6.80 18.17 -19.80
CA LEU A 279 5.60 18.99 -19.76
C LEU A 279 5.77 20.18 -18.81
N VAL A 280 5.41 21.36 -19.27
CA VAL A 280 5.43 22.58 -18.46
C VAL A 280 4.03 22.85 -17.94
N MET A 281 3.84 22.60 -16.67
CA MET A 281 2.54 22.80 -15.99
C MET A 281 2.35 24.25 -15.58
N PRO A 282 1.08 24.75 -15.48
CA PRO A 282 0.76 26.10 -14.99
C PRO A 282 0.91 26.16 -13.46
N GLU A 283 2.16 26.15 -12.96
CA GLU A 283 2.46 26.01 -11.52
C GLU A 283 1.79 27.04 -10.63
N ALA A 284 1.81 28.31 -11.03
CA ALA A 284 1.19 29.38 -10.24
C ALA A 284 -0.31 29.14 -10.04
N PHE A 285 -1.00 28.72 -11.12
CA PHE A 285 -2.41 28.35 -11.05
C PHE A 285 -2.63 27.14 -10.15
N LEU A 286 -1.84 26.07 -10.33
CA LEU A 286 -1.99 24.84 -9.57
C LEU A 286 -1.76 25.03 -8.06
N LYS A 287 -0.80 25.86 -7.67
CA LYS A 287 -0.57 26.21 -6.25
C LYS A 287 -1.77 26.96 -5.67
N ASN A 288 -2.28 27.96 -6.39
CA ASN A 288 -3.45 28.71 -5.98
C ASN A 288 -4.72 27.82 -5.93
N TRP A 289 -4.87 26.94 -6.92
CA TRP A 289 -5.96 25.98 -6.97
C TRP A 289 -5.93 25.03 -5.77
N LEU A 290 -4.78 24.41 -5.47
CA LEU A 290 -4.61 23.54 -4.29
C LEU A 290 -4.95 24.25 -2.98
N TYR A 291 -4.50 25.50 -2.83
CA TYR A 291 -4.81 26.30 -1.65
C TYR A 291 -6.31 26.55 -1.54
N THR A 292 -6.96 26.91 -2.66
CA THR A 292 -8.38 27.27 -2.71
C THR A 292 -9.29 26.06 -2.43
N ILE A 293 -9.05 24.90 -3.08
CA ILE A 293 -9.93 23.73 -2.91
C ILE A 293 -9.80 23.09 -1.52
N ASN A 294 -8.66 23.28 -0.86
CA ASN A 294 -8.45 22.82 0.51
C ASN A 294 -8.93 23.80 1.57
N GLU A 295 -9.59 24.91 1.17
CA GLU A 295 -10.15 25.92 2.08
C GLU A 295 -9.11 26.44 3.10
N GLY A 296 -7.84 26.53 2.70
CA GLY A 296 -6.75 26.97 3.55
C GLY A 296 -6.31 25.98 4.65
N LYS A 297 -6.72 24.70 4.57
CA LYS A 297 -6.26 23.65 5.50
C LYS A 297 -4.75 23.39 5.40
N PHE A 298 -4.17 23.65 4.22
CA PHE A 298 -2.72 23.58 3.99
C PHE A 298 -2.17 24.98 3.75
N THR A 299 -1.03 25.28 4.35
CA THR A 299 -0.30 26.51 4.07
C THR A 299 0.38 26.44 2.71
N MET A 300 0.69 27.59 2.11
CA MET A 300 1.44 27.64 0.85
C MET A 300 2.81 26.94 0.98
N GLU A 301 3.47 27.04 2.14
CA GLU A 301 4.74 26.37 2.41
C GLU A 301 4.60 24.83 2.38
N GLN A 302 3.52 24.30 2.96
CA GLN A 302 3.22 22.86 2.91
C GLN A 302 2.93 22.42 1.47
N ILE A 303 2.18 23.21 0.71
CA ILE A 303 1.92 22.94 -0.71
C ILE A 303 3.25 22.94 -1.48
N GLU A 304 4.11 23.92 -1.29
CA GLU A 304 5.39 24.01 -2.00
C GLU A 304 6.32 22.84 -1.73
N LYS A 305 6.31 22.30 -0.52
CA LYS A 305 7.16 21.16 -0.13
C LYS A 305 6.85 19.91 -0.98
N ASP A 306 5.57 19.62 -1.21
CA ASP A 306 5.14 18.40 -1.89
C ASP A 306 4.74 18.66 -3.36
N PHE A 307 4.89 19.91 -3.82
CA PHE A 307 4.40 20.36 -5.13
C PHE A 307 5.06 19.62 -6.30
N ALA A 308 6.35 19.33 -6.21
CA ALA A 308 7.07 18.63 -7.27
C ALA A 308 6.47 17.23 -7.53
N GLN A 309 6.19 16.47 -6.47
CA GLN A 309 5.57 15.15 -6.59
C GLN A 309 4.15 15.24 -7.15
N PHE A 310 3.41 16.27 -6.74
CA PHE A 310 2.07 16.53 -7.27
C PHE A 310 2.11 16.84 -8.79
N VAL A 311 3.06 17.67 -9.23
CA VAL A 311 3.25 17.97 -10.67
C VAL A 311 3.64 16.71 -11.45
N ASP A 312 4.56 15.90 -10.94
CA ASP A 312 4.95 14.63 -11.58
C ASP A 312 3.77 13.68 -11.73
N MET A 313 2.92 13.59 -10.70
CA MET A 313 1.68 12.79 -10.76
C MET A 313 0.72 13.32 -11.83
N MET A 314 0.53 14.63 -11.92
CA MET A 314 -0.33 15.23 -12.94
C MET A 314 0.24 15.05 -14.35
N CYS A 315 1.53 15.26 -14.53
CA CYS A 315 2.21 15.00 -15.80
C CYS A 315 2.07 13.54 -16.23
N TRP A 316 2.27 12.62 -15.29
CA TRP A 316 2.07 11.18 -15.55
C TRP A 316 0.63 10.87 -16.00
N ASN A 317 -0.37 11.43 -15.34
CA ASN A 317 -1.77 11.24 -15.73
C ASN A 317 -2.05 11.75 -17.16
N LEU A 318 -1.45 12.87 -17.57
CA LEU A 318 -1.58 13.37 -18.94
C LEU A 318 -0.90 12.45 -19.95
N ILE A 319 0.32 11.99 -19.66
CA ILE A 319 1.08 11.06 -20.50
C ILE A 319 0.31 9.73 -20.64
N GLN A 320 -0.21 9.21 -19.52
CA GLN A 320 -0.98 7.97 -19.52
C GLN A 320 -2.24 8.10 -20.37
N LYS A 321 -3.01 9.18 -20.23
CA LYS A 321 -4.20 9.44 -21.06
C LYS A 321 -3.85 9.55 -22.54
N HIS A 322 -2.72 10.20 -22.87
CA HIS A 322 -2.25 10.31 -24.25
C HIS A 322 -2.02 8.92 -24.86
N PHE A 323 -1.22 8.04 -24.22
CA PHE A 323 -0.96 6.70 -24.72
C PHE A 323 -2.21 5.81 -24.73
N VAL A 324 -3.07 5.91 -23.71
CA VAL A 324 -4.34 5.18 -23.70
C VAL A 324 -5.20 5.54 -24.90
N SER A 325 -5.28 6.84 -25.23
CA SER A 325 -6.06 7.33 -26.39
C SER A 325 -5.40 6.97 -27.71
N GLU A 326 -4.09 7.22 -27.88
CA GLU A 326 -3.35 6.99 -29.10
C GLU A 326 -3.30 5.50 -29.49
N MET A 327 -3.07 4.64 -28.50
CA MET A 327 -2.92 3.20 -28.71
C MET A 327 -4.23 2.43 -28.49
N LYS A 328 -5.32 3.12 -28.15
CA LYS A 328 -6.65 2.55 -27.88
C LYS A 328 -6.59 1.42 -26.83
N LEU A 329 -5.88 1.69 -25.73
CA LEU A 329 -5.73 0.73 -24.65
C LEU A 329 -7.03 0.69 -23.84
N GLU A 330 -7.52 -0.52 -23.61
CA GLU A 330 -8.74 -0.76 -22.84
C GLU A 330 -8.45 -1.71 -21.67
N VAL A 331 -9.10 -1.49 -20.56
CA VAL A 331 -9.10 -2.40 -19.41
C VAL A 331 -10.47 -3.04 -19.33
N THR A 332 -10.48 -4.36 -19.47
CA THR A 332 -11.73 -5.12 -19.40
C THR A 332 -12.19 -5.33 -17.94
N PRO A 333 -13.49 -5.50 -17.70
CA PRO A 333 -14.00 -5.84 -16.36
C PRO A 333 -13.40 -7.14 -15.79
N GLU A 334 -13.05 -8.08 -16.67
CA GLU A 334 -12.42 -9.35 -16.28
C GLU A 334 -10.99 -9.14 -15.77
N GLU A 335 -10.21 -8.28 -16.44
CA GLU A 335 -8.87 -7.90 -15.97
C GLU A 335 -8.93 -7.21 -14.60
N ALA A 336 -9.90 -6.28 -14.42
CA ALA A 336 -10.10 -5.63 -13.13
C ALA A 336 -10.50 -6.63 -12.03
N LYS A 337 -11.36 -7.61 -12.35
CA LYS A 337 -11.74 -8.68 -11.43
C LYS A 337 -10.55 -9.56 -11.06
N ASN A 338 -9.72 -9.94 -12.01
CA ASN A 338 -8.53 -10.75 -11.77
C ASN A 338 -7.49 -10.01 -10.92
N GLU A 339 -7.28 -8.72 -11.16
CA GLU A 339 -6.41 -7.88 -10.34
C GLU A 339 -6.95 -7.77 -8.90
N ALA A 340 -8.25 -7.55 -8.73
CA ALA A 340 -8.89 -7.50 -7.41
C ALA A 340 -8.76 -8.85 -6.67
N LYS A 341 -8.90 -9.99 -7.37
CA LYS A 341 -8.68 -11.34 -6.80
C LYS A 341 -7.21 -11.54 -6.37
N ALA A 342 -6.25 -11.08 -7.17
CA ALA A 342 -4.84 -11.15 -6.82
C ALA A 342 -4.51 -10.32 -5.57
N MET A 343 -5.08 -9.11 -5.47
CA MET A 343 -4.94 -8.26 -4.26
C MET A 343 -5.58 -8.95 -3.04
N ALA A 344 -6.76 -9.53 -3.18
CA ALA A 344 -7.41 -10.29 -2.12
C ALA A 344 -6.55 -11.45 -1.64
N ALA A 345 -6.02 -12.25 -2.56
CA ALA A 345 -5.14 -13.38 -2.24
C ALA A 345 -3.88 -12.94 -1.49
N GLN A 346 -3.26 -11.85 -1.93
CA GLN A 346 -2.10 -11.27 -1.25
C GLN A 346 -2.43 -10.79 0.17
N GLN A 347 -3.59 -10.16 0.36
CA GLN A 347 -4.03 -9.72 1.67
C GLN A 347 -4.31 -10.89 2.61
N PHE A 348 -4.99 -11.93 2.15
CA PHE A 348 -5.20 -13.15 2.92
C PHE A 348 -3.89 -13.85 3.28
N ALA A 349 -2.94 -13.93 2.34
CA ALA A 349 -1.61 -14.49 2.59
C ALA A 349 -0.83 -13.70 3.66
N TYR A 350 -0.96 -12.37 3.69
CA TYR A 350 -0.37 -11.52 4.72
C TYR A 350 -0.88 -11.86 6.13
N TYR A 351 -2.16 -12.25 6.25
CA TYR A 351 -2.76 -12.74 7.51
C TYR A 351 -2.54 -14.24 7.75
N GLY A 352 -1.66 -14.90 6.99
CA GLY A 352 -1.31 -16.32 7.15
C GLY A 352 -2.33 -17.28 6.52
N MET A 353 -3.34 -16.78 5.81
CA MET A 353 -4.36 -17.59 5.13
C MET A 353 -3.93 -17.87 3.69
N ASN A 354 -3.04 -18.85 3.50
CA ASN A 354 -2.48 -19.17 2.19
C ASN A 354 -3.37 -20.07 1.31
N GLN A 355 -4.43 -20.65 1.88
CA GLN A 355 -5.36 -21.53 1.18
C GLN A 355 -6.79 -20.98 1.30
N VAL A 356 -7.08 -19.97 0.49
CA VAL A 356 -8.42 -19.40 0.39
C VAL A 356 -9.09 -19.93 -0.87
N ASN A 357 -10.33 -20.42 -0.75
CA ASN A 357 -11.06 -20.92 -1.91
C ASN A 357 -11.43 -19.79 -2.89
N ASP A 358 -11.62 -20.15 -4.15
CA ASP A 358 -11.87 -19.17 -5.23
C ASP A 358 -13.16 -18.36 -5.00
N GLU A 359 -14.19 -18.96 -4.41
CA GLU A 359 -15.45 -18.27 -4.09
C GLU A 359 -15.24 -17.14 -3.08
N THR A 360 -14.46 -17.37 -2.04
CA THR A 360 -14.12 -16.34 -1.04
C THR A 360 -13.31 -15.21 -1.66
N LEU A 361 -12.32 -15.54 -2.51
CA LEU A 361 -11.53 -14.55 -3.25
C LEU A 361 -12.41 -13.73 -4.18
N GLU A 362 -13.37 -14.37 -4.85
CA GLU A 362 -14.30 -13.71 -5.74
C GLU A 362 -15.23 -12.74 -5.01
N ASN A 363 -15.82 -13.16 -3.90
CA ASN A 363 -16.68 -12.31 -3.07
C ASN A 363 -15.93 -11.10 -2.51
N TYR A 364 -14.67 -11.29 -2.08
CA TYR A 364 -13.84 -10.20 -1.59
C TYR A 364 -13.45 -9.25 -2.73
N ALA A 365 -13.09 -9.77 -3.90
CA ALA A 365 -12.79 -8.98 -5.08
C ALA A 365 -14.01 -8.13 -5.53
N GLN A 366 -15.22 -8.67 -5.47
CA GLN A 366 -16.45 -7.92 -5.75
C GLN A 366 -16.64 -6.78 -4.73
N SER A 367 -16.34 -7.00 -3.46
CA SER A 367 -16.39 -5.96 -2.44
C SER A 367 -15.40 -4.82 -2.72
N ILE A 368 -14.16 -5.16 -3.11
CA ILE A 368 -13.14 -4.18 -3.52
C ILE A 368 -13.64 -3.36 -4.72
N LEU A 369 -14.12 -4.02 -5.76
CA LEU A 369 -14.63 -3.36 -6.98
C LEU A 369 -15.91 -2.56 -6.74
N GLY A 370 -16.70 -2.89 -5.72
CA GLY A 370 -17.87 -2.13 -5.28
C GLY A 370 -17.51 -0.79 -4.62
N ASN A 371 -16.31 -0.65 -4.07
CA ASN A 371 -15.81 0.60 -3.53
C ASN A 371 -15.26 1.46 -4.69
N LYS A 372 -15.83 2.66 -4.89
CA LYS A 372 -15.46 3.53 -6.02
C LYS A 372 -13.99 3.94 -6.01
N GLU A 373 -13.41 4.18 -4.85
CA GLU A 373 -12.00 4.60 -4.72
C GLU A 373 -11.05 3.44 -5.04
N GLU A 374 -11.31 2.25 -4.48
CA GLU A 374 -10.50 1.07 -4.73
C GLU A 374 -10.62 0.60 -6.18
N ASN A 375 -11.82 0.64 -6.74
CA ASN A 375 -12.06 0.34 -8.15
C ASN A 375 -11.23 1.26 -9.05
N ARG A 376 -11.27 2.58 -8.80
CA ARG A 376 -10.48 3.56 -9.54
C ARG A 376 -8.98 3.23 -9.46
N LYS A 377 -8.45 2.94 -8.28
CA LYS A 377 -7.04 2.57 -8.09
C LYS A 377 -6.65 1.32 -8.90
N ILE A 378 -7.55 0.33 -8.98
CA ILE A 378 -7.32 -0.88 -9.79
C ILE A 378 -7.22 -0.53 -11.26
N TYR A 379 -8.17 0.26 -11.78
CA TYR A 379 -8.15 0.68 -13.18
C TYR A 379 -6.93 1.54 -13.50
N ASP A 380 -6.57 2.48 -12.63
CA ASP A 380 -5.37 3.33 -12.79
C ASP A 380 -4.09 2.48 -12.86
N ARG A 381 -3.94 1.48 -11.99
CA ARG A 381 -2.82 0.52 -12.01
C ARG A 381 -2.78 -0.33 -13.28
N LEU A 382 -3.94 -0.82 -13.72
CA LEU A 382 -4.03 -1.62 -14.93
C LEU A 382 -3.69 -0.80 -16.18
N PHE A 383 -4.17 0.44 -16.27
CA PHE A 383 -3.80 1.36 -17.35
C PHE A 383 -2.32 1.68 -17.33
N GLU A 384 -1.73 1.94 -16.16
CA GLU A 384 -0.29 2.17 -16.02
C GLU A 384 0.51 0.98 -16.57
N ARG A 385 0.18 -0.24 -16.17
CA ARG A 385 0.80 -1.46 -16.68
C ARG A 385 0.65 -1.60 -18.19
N LYS A 386 -0.55 -1.40 -18.73
CA LYS A 386 -0.80 -1.46 -20.18
C LYS A 386 -0.03 -0.41 -20.96
N VAL A 387 0.12 0.79 -20.44
CA VAL A 387 0.95 1.84 -21.07
C VAL A 387 2.41 1.41 -21.10
N ILE A 388 2.94 0.91 -19.99
CA ILE A 388 4.33 0.44 -19.90
C ILE A 388 4.56 -0.72 -20.87
N ASP A 389 3.64 -1.69 -20.91
CA ASP A 389 3.71 -2.85 -21.81
C ASP A 389 3.66 -2.42 -23.28
N ALA A 390 2.85 -1.43 -23.63
CA ALA A 390 2.71 -0.92 -24.99
C ALA A 390 3.89 -0.03 -25.43
N VAL A 391 4.53 0.68 -24.49
CA VAL A 391 5.69 1.53 -24.73
C VAL A 391 6.99 0.71 -24.83
N THR A 392 7.13 -0.32 -24.00
CA THR A 392 8.36 -1.14 -23.93
C THR A 392 8.85 -1.67 -25.28
N PRO A 393 7.99 -2.17 -26.19
CA PRO A 393 8.43 -2.60 -27.52
C PRO A 393 8.94 -1.48 -28.42
N GLN A 394 8.63 -0.22 -28.13
CA GLN A 394 9.03 0.94 -28.95
C GLN A 394 10.41 1.49 -28.56
N ILE A 395 10.89 1.18 -27.38
CA ILE A 395 12.20 1.58 -26.85
C ILE A 395 13.20 0.44 -26.91
N THR A 396 14.45 0.69 -26.53
CA THR A 396 15.46 -0.35 -26.30
C THR A 396 15.57 -0.65 -24.80
N VAL A 397 15.22 -1.86 -24.42
CA VAL A 397 15.47 -2.36 -23.06
C VAL A 397 16.90 -2.85 -22.99
N VAL A 398 17.70 -2.27 -22.09
CA VAL A 398 19.07 -2.67 -21.81
C VAL A 398 19.06 -3.58 -20.60
N GLU A 399 19.26 -4.88 -20.81
CA GLU A 399 19.34 -5.82 -19.69
C GLU A 399 20.70 -5.70 -19.01
N LYS A 400 20.68 -5.65 -17.67
CA LYS A 400 21.87 -5.58 -16.82
C LYS A 400 21.72 -6.50 -15.62
N GLU A 401 22.67 -7.43 -15.48
CA GLU A 401 22.74 -8.29 -14.30
C GLU A 401 23.26 -7.51 -13.09
N ILE A 402 22.67 -7.75 -11.93
CA ILE A 402 23.00 -7.07 -10.67
C ILE A 402 22.90 -8.04 -9.48
N SER A 403 23.65 -7.77 -8.40
CA SER A 403 23.47 -8.46 -7.13
C SER A 403 22.19 -8.01 -6.41
N ALA A 404 21.67 -8.84 -5.50
CA ALA A 404 20.50 -8.45 -4.69
C ALA A 404 20.75 -7.23 -3.81
N ASP A 405 21.96 -7.13 -3.22
CA ASP A 405 22.32 -6.00 -2.36
C ASP A 405 22.37 -4.68 -3.14
N ASP A 406 22.95 -4.68 -4.34
CA ASP A 406 23.02 -3.49 -5.17
C ASP A 406 21.67 -3.12 -5.76
N PHE A 407 20.84 -4.12 -6.09
CA PHE A 407 19.46 -3.89 -6.49
C PHE A 407 18.64 -3.24 -5.36
N GLY A 408 18.81 -3.71 -4.12
CA GLY A 408 18.14 -3.13 -2.96
C GLY A 408 18.45 -1.64 -2.76
N LYS A 409 19.72 -1.22 -2.98
CA LYS A 409 20.11 0.21 -2.93
C LYS A 409 19.41 1.00 -4.03
N LEU A 410 19.41 0.51 -5.27
CA LEU A 410 18.73 1.18 -6.40
C LEU A 410 17.22 1.30 -6.16
N ALA A 411 16.59 0.25 -5.63
CA ALA A 411 15.16 0.27 -5.32
C ALA A 411 14.80 1.29 -4.22
N GLN A 412 15.67 1.48 -3.22
CA GLN A 412 15.50 2.52 -2.20
C GLN A 412 15.67 3.94 -2.75
N GLU A 413 16.61 4.16 -3.67
CA GLU A 413 16.81 5.46 -4.34
C GLU A 413 15.67 5.81 -5.31
N ALA A 414 14.94 4.80 -5.78
CA ALA A 414 13.86 4.99 -6.75
C ALA A 414 12.52 5.38 -6.10
N GLN A 415 12.34 5.11 -4.79
CA GLN A 415 11.15 5.45 -4.00
C GLN A 415 11.21 6.89 -3.50
#